data_8f3ed3fdc4e708356e7849515558032e
#
_entry.id   8f3ed3fdc4e708356e7849515558032e
#
_cell.length_a   1.000
_cell.length_b   1.000
_cell.length_c   1.000
_cell.angle_alpha   90.00
_cell.angle_beta   90.00
_cell.angle_gamma   90.00
#
_symmetry.space_group_name_H-M   'P 1'
#
loop_
_entity.id
_entity.type
_entity.pdbx_description
1 polymer ?
#
loop_
_entity_poly.entity_id
_entity_poly.type
_entity_poly.pdbx_seq_one_letter_code
_entity_poly.pdbx_strand_id
1 'polypeptide(L)'
;MKITYKVIGMHCNACVSKVQNVLQTFATAAVTLNPPQVILTGDSIPALNLLNQALQKIGSYSLTELTTSSKTDTVEEKSWFQTYLPLLLIVGVIAAASFRSAVNSSDWMINFMAGFFIVFAVFKLFDLKGFQDAYTTYDLIAKHYPKYALVYPFIELTLGFAFLFRYQITFTLYATIAVMSVGSLGVIQALRNKQAIRCACLGTSLNLPMSTVTLVEDLLMVLMSAAMLLA
;
A
#
# COMPACT_ATOMS: atom_id res chain seq x y z
N MET A 1 13.69 -26.50 21.94
CA MET A 1 14.48 -25.29 21.60
C MET A 1 13.65 -24.44 20.65
N LYS A 2 13.69 -23.10 20.76
CA LYS A 2 12.91 -22.19 19.90
C LYS A 2 13.86 -21.17 19.35
N ILE A 3 14.02 -21.11 18.03
CA ILE A 3 14.94 -20.17 17.34
C ILE A 3 14.13 -19.39 16.30
N THR A 4 14.39 -18.10 16.22
CA THR A 4 13.74 -17.22 15.25
C THR A 4 14.76 -16.76 14.20
N TYR A 5 14.43 -16.92 12.94
CA TYR A 5 15.24 -16.47 11.80
C TYR A 5 14.48 -15.45 10.97
N LYS A 6 15.18 -14.45 10.45
CA LYS A 6 14.65 -13.56 9.41
C LYS A 6 14.72 -14.30 8.07
N VAL A 7 13.66 -14.24 7.28
CA VAL A 7 13.60 -14.85 5.94
C VAL A 7 13.72 -13.76 4.88
N ILE A 8 14.71 -13.89 4.01
CA ILE A 8 14.92 -12.99 2.88
C ILE A 8 14.37 -13.67 1.62
N GLY A 9 13.73 -12.90 0.72
CA GLY A 9 13.20 -13.39 -0.57
C GLY A 9 11.71 -13.74 -0.56
N MET A 10 11.01 -13.64 0.59
CA MET A 10 9.55 -13.83 0.62
C MET A 10 8.82 -12.53 0.28
N HIS A 11 7.89 -12.61 -0.66
CA HIS A 11 7.10 -11.44 -1.11
C HIS A 11 5.58 -11.70 -1.13
N CYS A 12 5.14 -12.95 -0.97
CA CYS A 12 3.72 -13.32 -1.06
C CYS A 12 3.40 -14.55 -0.19
N ASN A 13 2.09 -14.80 0.03
CA ASN A 13 1.63 -15.95 0.82
C ASN A 13 2.01 -17.31 0.20
N ALA A 14 2.12 -17.40 -1.13
CA ALA A 14 2.62 -18.59 -1.78
C ALA A 14 4.09 -18.89 -1.44
N CYS A 15 4.90 -17.82 -1.24
CA CYS A 15 6.27 -17.94 -0.75
C CYS A 15 6.31 -18.45 0.70
N VAL A 16 5.41 -17.96 1.56
CA VAL A 16 5.27 -18.43 2.95
C VAL A 16 5.01 -19.94 2.97
N SER A 17 4.02 -20.43 2.19
CA SER A 17 3.69 -21.85 2.12
C SER A 17 4.86 -22.70 1.61
N LYS A 18 5.60 -22.24 0.59
CA LYS A 18 6.78 -22.95 0.08
C LYS A 18 7.87 -23.07 1.13
N VAL A 19 8.22 -21.95 1.79
CA VAL A 19 9.24 -21.90 2.84
C VAL A 19 8.81 -22.76 4.03
N GLN A 20 7.55 -22.68 4.43
CA GLN A 20 7.00 -23.47 5.54
C GLN A 20 7.06 -24.95 5.27
N ASN A 21 6.63 -25.42 4.10
CA ASN A 21 6.65 -26.84 3.73
C ASN A 21 8.06 -27.43 3.77
N VAL A 22 9.07 -26.69 3.32
CA VAL A 22 10.46 -27.15 3.36
C VAL A 22 10.99 -27.18 4.78
N LEU A 23 10.73 -26.15 5.58
CA LEU A 23 11.25 -26.07 6.95
C LEU A 23 10.55 -27.04 7.90
N GLN A 24 9.29 -27.40 7.64
CA GLN A 24 8.55 -28.41 8.40
C GLN A 24 9.16 -29.82 8.28
N THR A 25 9.98 -30.09 7.27
CA THR A 25 10.71 -31.39 7.17
C THR A 25 11.83 -31.50 8.21
N PHE A 26 12.26 -30.39 8.80
CA PHE A 26 13.35 -30.34 9.77
C PHE A 26 12.89 -30.09 11.21
N ALA A 27 11.86 -29.23 11.39
CA ALA A 27 11.32 -28.84 12.70
C ALA A 27 9.93 -28.24 12.53
N THR A 28 9.18 -28.12 13.63
CA THR A 28 7.91 -27.37 13.58
C THR A 28 8.19 -25.92 13.21
N ALA A 29 7.72 -25.50 12.02
CA ALA A 29 7.98 -24.17 11.47
C ALA A 29 6.71 -23.32 11.44
N ALA A 30 6.74 -22.15 12.07
CA ALA A 30 5.74 -21.12 11.94
C ALA A 30 6.34 -19.96 11.14
N VAL A 31 5.88 -19.76 9.91
CA VAL A 31 6.40 -18.73 8.99
C VAL A 31 5.42 -17.59 8.90
N THR A 32 5.91 -16.37 9.04
CA THR A 32 5.13 -15.14 8.90
C THR A 32 5.70 -14.29 7.76
N LEU A 33 4.82 -13.55 7.07
CA LEU A 33 5.24 -12.66 6.00
C LEU A 33 5.55 -11.24 6.50
N ASN A 34 4.87 -10.81 7.55
CA ASN A 34 5.07 -9.51 8.20
C ASN A 34 5.13 -9.65 9.72
N PRO A 35 6.33 -9.49 10.29
CA PRO A 35 7.64 -9.42 9.64
C PRO A 35 8.02 -10.74 8.95
N PRO A 36 8.91 -10.70 7.92
CA PRO A 36 9.32 -11.92 7.20
C PRO A 36 10.27 -12.74 8.09
N GLN A 37 9.69 -13.64 8.85
CA GLN A 37 10.42 -14.46 9.84
C GLN A 37 9.86 -15.87 9.93
N VAL A 38 10.68 -16.78 10.40
CA VAL A 38 10.29 -18.13 10.77
C VAL A 38 10.71 -18.42 12.20
N ILE A 39 9.81 -19.03 12.92
CA ILE A 39 10.06 -19.57 14.25
C ILE A 39 10.15 -21.08 14.10
N LEU A 40 11.34 -21.66 14.36
CA LEU A 40 11.55 -23.09 14.38
C LEU A 40 11.49 -23.57 15.83
N THR A 41 10.69 -24.62 16.08
CA THR A 41 10.53 -25.25 17.37
C THR A 41 10.79 -26.76 17.23
N GLY A 42 11.73 -27.29 17.99
CA GLY A 42 12.08 -28.71 17.98
C GLY A 42 13.18 -29.03 18.96
N ASP A 43 13.42 -30.31 19.21
CA ASP A 43 14.46 -30.77 20.16
C ASP A 43 15.87 -30.61 19.58
N SER A 44 15.99 -30.74 18.25
CA SER A 44 17.23 -30.53 17.50
C SER A 44 16.93 -29.77 16.22
N ILE A 45 17.42 -28.52 16.12
CA ILE A 45 17.29 -27.69 14.93
C ILE A 45 18.59 -27.78 14.14
N PRO A 46 18.58 -28.15 12.84
CA PRO A 46 19.78 -28.27 12.02
C PRO A 46 20.53 -26.96 11.90
N ALA A 47 21.81 -27.04 11.56
CA ALA A 47 22.65 -25.86 11.34
C ALA A 47 22.07 -24.97 10.23
N LEU A 48 22.20 -23.65 10.38
CA LEU A 48 21.68 -22.64 9.46
C LEU A 48 22.04 -22.88 7.99
N ASN A 49 23.27 -23.39 7.76
CA ASN A 49 23.74 -23.70 6.41
C ASN A 49 22.91 -24.78 5.71
N LEU A 50 22.47 -25.82 6.43
CA LEU A 50 21.63 -26.87 5.88
C LEU A 50 20.23 -26.37 5.56
N LEU A 51 19.66 -25.54 6.42
CA LEU A 51 18.36 -24.90 6.19
C LEU A 51 18.42 -23.99 4.96
N ASN A 52 19.49 -23.19 4.81
CA ASN A 52 19.69 -22.33 3.64
C ASN A 52 19.87 -23.13 2.35
N GLN A 53 20.60 -24.24 2.35
CA GLN A 53 20.73 -25.12 1.19
C GLN A 53 19.39 -25.74 0.77
N ALA A 54 18.54 -26.12 1.72
CA ALA A 54 17.22 -26.64 1.43
C ALA A 54 16.31 -25.57 0.80
N LEU A 55 16.37 -24.33 1.29
CA LEU A 55 15.58 -23.22 0.77
C LEU A 55 16.06 -22.75 -0.62
N GLN A 56 17.35 -22.78 -0.90
CA GLN A 56 17.89 -22.43 -2.23
C GLN A 56 17.42 -23.39 -3.34
N LYS A 57 17.05 -24.64 -3.00
CA LYS A 57 16.49 -25.59 -3.98
C LYS A 57 15.10 -25.22 -4.49
N ILE A 58 14.36 -24.41 -3.71
CA ILE A 58 12.96 -24.04 -4.04
C ILE A 58 12.82 -22.58 -4.48
N GLY A 59 13.91 -21.78 -4.40
CA GLY A 59 13.92 -20.37 -4.81
C GLY A 59 15.04 -19.59 -4.15
N SER A 60 15.11 -18.29 -4.42
CA SER A 60 16.12 -17.39 -3.84
C SER A 60 15.76 -16.99 -2.40
N TYR A 61 15.54 -17.98 -1.53
CA TYR A 61 15.25 -17.76 -0.11
C TYR A 61 16.49 -17.98 0.73
N SER A 62 16.67 -17.15 1.76
CA SER A 62 17.74 -17.33 2.75
C SER A 62 17.28 -16.97 4.15
N LEU A 63 17.82 -17.69 5.13
CA LEU A 63 17.64 -17.44 6.56
C LEU A 63 18.85 -16.71 7.10
N THR A 64 18.60 -15.71 7.94
CA THR A 64 19.63 -15.04 8.73
C THR A 64 19.27 -15.17 10.19
N GLU A 65 20.19 -15.57 11.04
CA GLU A 65 19.98 -15.62 12.48
C GLU A 65 19.61 -14.23 13.00
N LEU A 66 18.49 -14.16 13.68
CA LEU A 66 18.26 -13.06 14.61
C LEU A 66 19.05 -13.40 15.87
N THR A 67 20.36 -13.07 15.87
CA THR A 67 21.19 -13.20 17.06
C THR A 67 20.49 -12.50 18.19
N THR A 68 20.14 -13.26 19.22
CA THR A 68 19.73 -12.74 20.53
C THR A 68 20.94 -12.10 21.23
N SER A 69 21.54 -11.14 20.58
CA SER A 69 22.33 -10.12 21.26
C SER A 69 21.31 -9.25 21.94
N SER A 70 21.31 -9.25 23.27
CA SER A 70 20.57 -8.35 24.13
C SER A 70 21.02 -6.89 23.94
N LYS A 71 20.79 -6.37 22.79
CA LYS A 71 20.38 -5.00 22.58
C LYS A 71 18.87 -5.10 22.38
N THR A 72 18.16 -4.58 23.30
CA THR A 72 16.81 -4.08 23.15
C THR A 72 16.83 -3.14 21.96
N ASP A 73 16.87 -3.70 20.72
CA ASP A 73 16.18 -3.08 19.64
C ASP A 73 14.71 -3.20 20.07
N THR A 74 14.30 -2.29 20.95
CA THR A 74 12.96 -1.79 20.91
C THR A 74 12.69 -1.71 19.41
N VAL A 75 11.79 -2.57 18.92
CA VAL A 75 10.97 -2.21 17.78
C VAL A 75 10.43 -0.84 18.23
N GLU A 76 11.14 0.22 17.88
CA GLU A 76 10.57 1.55 17.94
C GLU A 76 9.31 1.37 17.11
N GLU A 77 8.19 1.25 17.81
CA GLU A 77 6.91 1.52 17.21
C GLU A 77 7.11 2.91 16.62
N LYS A 78 7.47 2.94 15.32
CA LYS A 78 7.61 4.21 14.62
C LYS A 78 6.34 4.94 14.95
N SER A 79 6.47 6.02 15.70
CA SER A 79 5.33 6.82 16.12
C SER A 79 4.45 6.98 14.89
N TRP A 80 3.13 6.80 15.05
CA TRP A 80 2.16 7.00 13.97
C TRP A 80 2.53 8.21 13.11
N PHE A 81 2.95 9.29 13.74
CA PHE A 81 3.40 10.51 13.09
C PHE A 81 4.62 10.29 12.15
N GLN A 82 5.63 9.54 12.57
CA GLN A 82 6.82 9.26 11.74
C GLN A 82 6.47 8.40 10.51
N THR A 83 5.49 7.52 10.67
CA THR A 83 5.01 6.66 9.59
C THR A 83 4.27 7.45 8.52
N TYR A 84 3.39 8.39 8.93
CA TYR A 84 2.56 9.17 7.99
C TYR A 84 3.18 10.52 7.60
N LEU A 85 4.30 10.92 8.19
CA LEU A 85 4.95 12.21 7.93
C LEU A 85 5.21 12.49 6.44
N PRO A 86 5.73 11.55 5.62
CA PRO A 86 5.95 11.81 4.20
C PRO A 86 4.64 12.13 3.46
N LEU A 87 3.58 11.39 3.75
CA LEU A 87 2.25 11.61 3.18
C LEU A 87 1.69 12.99 3.58
N LEU A 88 1.74 13.31 4.88
CA LEU A 88 1.28 14.59 5.42
C LEU A 88 2.05 15.77 4.83
N LEU A 89 3.35 15.63 4.61
CA LEU A 89 4.16 16.65 3.96
C LEU A 89 3.74 16.88 2.51
N ILE A 90 3.54 15.80 1.72
CA ILE A 90 3.09 15.90 0.33
C ILE A 90 1.74 16.60 0.26
N VAL A 91 0.76 16.14 1.04
CA VAL A 91 -0.59 16.73 1.09
C VAL A 91 -0.53 18.18 1.58
N GLY A 92 0.30 18.47 2.58
CA GLY A 92 0.51 19.83 3.09
C GLY A 92 1.10 20.78 2.05
N VAL A 93 2.07 20.32 1.27
CA VAL A 93 2.66 21.11 0.17
C VAL A 93 1.62 21.38 -0.92
N ILE A 94 0.84 20.35 -1.32
CA ILE A 94 -0.24 20.53 -2.29
C ILE A 94 -1.27 21.54 -1.78
N ALA A 95 -1.70 21.41 -0.52
CA ALA A 95 -2.67 22.34 0.09
C ALA A 95 -2.15 23.79 0.14
N ALA A 96 -0.89 23.98 0.55
CA ALA A 96 -0.26 25.30 0.60
C ALA A 96 -0.09 25.93 -0.78
N ALA A 97 0.37 25.14 -1.77
CA ALA A 97 0.50 25.61 -3.16
C ALA A 97 -0.86 26.00 -3.75
N SER A 98 -1.89 25.18 -3.50
CA SER A 98 -3.26 25.44 -3.93
C SER A 98 -3.83 26.71 -3.29
N PHE A 99 -3.55 26.93 -2.00
CA PHE A 99 -3.98 28.13 -1.29
C PHE A 99 -3.33 29.38 -1.84
N ARG A 100 -2.03 29.33 -2.17
CA ARG A 100 -1.29 30.48 -2.72
C ARG A 100 -1.81 30.92 -4.08
N SER A 101 -2.34 29.98 -4.89
CA SER A 101 -2.84 30.22 -6.24
C SER A 101 -4.35 30.44 -6.32
N ALA A 102 -5.08 30.32 -5.22
CA ALA A 102 -6.53 30.44 -5.18
C ALA A 102 -6.99 31.87 -4.95
N VAL A 103 -8.07 32.25 -5.61
CA VAL A 103 -8.77 33.53 -5.41
C VAL A 103 -9.93 33.37 -4.42
N ASN A 104 -10.57 32.23 -4.41
CA ASN A 104 -11.69 31.86 -3.55
C ASN A 104 -11.62 30.39 -3.10
N SER A 105 -12.55 29.97 -2.25
CA SER A 105 -12.59 28.60 -1.72
C SER A 105 -12.78 27.54 -2.81
N SER A 106 -13.60 27.81 -3.82
CA SER A 106 -13.82 26.87 -4.94
C SER A 106 -12.54 26.71 -5.78
N ASP A 107 -11.81 27.80 -6.03
CA ASP A 107 -10.53 27.75 -6.71
C ASP A 107 -9.49 26.95 -5.93
N TRP A 108 -9.47 27.11 -4.61
CA TRP A 108 -8.59 26.32 -3.75
C TRP A 108 -8.90 24.82 -3.86
N MET A 109 -10.18 24.44 -3.81
CA MET A 109 -10.61 23.07 -3.94
C MET A 109 -10.21 22.46 -5.30
N ILE A 110 -10.44 23.18 -6.40
CA ILE A 110 -10.07 22.74 -7.76
C ILE A 110 -8.55 22.54 -7.85
N ASN A 111 -7.76 23.52 -7.39
CA ASN A 111 -6.29 23.46 -7.45
C ASN A 111 -5.76 22.31 -6.56
N PHE A 112 -6.35 22.11 -5.37
CA PHE A 112 -5.99 21.03 -4.49
C PHE A 112 -6.27 19.66 -5.12
N MET A 113 -7.48 19.46 -5.68
CA MET A 113 -7.85 18.21 -6.36
C MET A 113 -6.96 17.95 -7.57
N ALA A 114 -6.63 18.98 -8.36
CA ALA A 114 -5.71 18.86 -9.48
C ALA A 114 -4.32 18.38 -9.02
N GLY A 115 -3.73 19.05 -8.05
CA GLY A 115 -2.41 18.70 -7.51
C GLY A 115 -2.40 17.31 -6.89
N PHE A 116 -3.43 16.99 -6.13
CA PHE A 116 -3.58 15.70 -5.48
C PHE A 116 -3.61 14.56 -6.51
N PHE A 117 -4.54 14.60 -7.48
CA PHE A 117 -4.65 13.56 -8.50
C PHE A 117 -3.37 13.40 -9.32
N ILE A 118 -2.74 14.50 -9.74
CA ILE A 118 -1.51 14.43 -10.54
C ILE A 118 -0.38 13.77 -9.73
N VAL A 119 -0.13 14.23 -8.50
CA VAL A 119 0.96 13.72 -7.67
C VAL A 119 0.76 12.25 -7.35
N PHE A 120 -0.43 11.86 -6.90
CA PHE A 120 -0.69 10.46 -6.52
C PHE A 120 -0.76 9.52 -7.73
N ALA A 121 -1.27 9.98 -8.87
CA ALA A 121 -1.18 9.21 -10.11
C ALA A 121 0.27 8.96 -10.54
N VAL A 122 1.12 9.98 -10.46
CA VAL A 122 2.55 9.86 -10.79
C VAL A 122 3.24 8.84 -9.86
N PHE A 123 2.98 8.87 -8.56
CA PHE A 123 3.53 7.85 -7.65
C PHE A 123 3.10 6.42 -8.02
N LYS A 124 1.84 6.21 -8.41
CA LYS A 124 1.34 4.91 -8.88
C LYS A 124 2.00 4.48 -10.19
N LEU A 125 2.33 5.42 -11.06
CA LEU A 125 3.01 5.16 -12.34
C LEU A 125 4.48 4.77 -12.14
N PHE A 126 5.17 5.24 -11.09
CA PHE A 126 6.55 4.85 -10.82
C PHE A 126 6.69 3.36 -10.47
N ASP A 127 5.68 2.77 -9.82
CA ASP A 127 5.65 1.32 -9.53
C ASP A 127 4.30 0.73 -9.94
N LEU A 128 4.02 0.79 -11.23
CA LEU A 128 2.75 0.37 -11.81
C LEU A 128 2.44 -1.11 -11.55
N LYS A 129 3.47 -1.96 -11.51
CA LYS A 129 3.29 -3.39 -11.22
C LYS A 129 2.99 -3.65 -9.75
N GLY A 130 3.74 -3.02 -8.86
CA GLY A 130 3.47 -3.10 -7.41
C GLY A 130 2.10 -2.52 -7.07
N PHE A 131 1.69 -1.43 -7.74
CA PHE A 131 0.35 -0.89 -7.64
C PHE A 131 -0.71 -1.90 -8.10
N GLN A 132 -0.55 -2.50 -9.29
CA GLN A 132 -1.48 -3.49 -9.82
C GLN A 132 -1.66 -4.67 -8.85
N ASP A 133 -0.55 -5.24 -8.37
CA ASP A 133 -0.55 -6.40 -7.48
C ASP A 133 -1.28 -6.09 -6.16
N ALA A 134 -1.11 -4.89 -5.62
CA ALA A 134 -1.79 -4.46 -4.41
C ALA A 134 -3.27 -4.12 -4.67
N TYR A 135 -3.57 -3.34 -5.71
CA TYR A 135 -4.90 -2.83 -6.02
C TYR A 135 -5.90 -3.94 -6.36
N THR A 136 -5.45 -4.98 -7.07
CA THR A 136 -6.27 -6.16 -7.40
C THR A 136 -6.71 -6.97 -6.19
N THR A 137 -6.10 -6.78 -5.03
CA THR A 137 -6.47 -7.51 -3.81
C THR A 137 -7.76 -6.99 -3.17
N TYR A 138 -8.10 -5.71 -3.37
CA TYR A 138 -9.21 -5.07 -2.66
C TYR A 138 -10.21 -4.33 -3.55
N ASP A 139 -9.82 -3.81 -4.70
CA ASP A 139 -10.73 -3.08 -5.57
C ASP A 139 -11.75 -4.01 -6.25
N LEU A 140 -13.01 -3.56 -6.32
CA LEU A 140 -14.12 -4.36 -6.81
C LEU A 140 -14.01 -4.71 -8.30
N ILE A 141 -13.48 -3.79 -9.11
CA ILE A 141 -13.34 -3.97 -10.56
C ILE A 141 -12.03 -4.70 -10.86
N ALA A 142 -10.92 -4.24 -10.27
CA ALA A 142 -9.59 -4.78 -10.51
C ALA A 142 -9.47 -6.26 -10.09
N LYS A 143 -10.21 -6.69 -9.07
CA LYS A 143 -10.29 -8.09 -8.64
C LYS A 143 -10.80 -9.02 -9.75
N HIS A 144 -11.74 -8.55 -10.56
CA HIS A 144 -12.30 -9.32 -11.68
C HIS A 144 -11.56 -9.05 -13.00
N TYR A 145 -11.06 -7.83 -13.16
CA TYR A 145 -10.36 -7.37 -14.36
C TYR A 145 -9.02 -6.73 -13.99
N PRO A 146 -7.95 -7.53 -13.77
CA PRO A 146 -6.65 -7.01 -13.30
C PRO A 146 -6.04 -5.93 -14.19
N LYS A 147 -6.38 -5.91 -15.49
CA LYS A 147 -5.94 -4.86 -16.43
C LYS A 147 -6.51 -3.48 -16.09
N TYR A 148 -7.64 -3.41 -15.39
CA TYR A 148 -8.21 -2.14 -14.92
C TYR A 148 -7.24 -1.42 -13.98
N ALA A 149 -6.55 -2.15 -13.12
CA ALA A 149 -5.55 -1.56 -12.23
C ALA A 149 -4.42 -0.83 -12.98
N LEU A 150 -4.05 -1.28 -14.19
CA LEU A 150 -3.05 -0.60 -15.00
C LEU A 150 -3.59 0.71 -15.61
N VAL A 151 -4.89 0.80 -15.85
CA VAL A 151 -5.54 1.98 -16.44
C VAL A 151 -5.88 3.02 -15.37
N TYR A 152 -6.11 2.58 -14.14
CA TYR A 152 -6.59 3.43 -13.04
C TYR A 152 -5.72 4.69 -12.79
N PRO A 153 -4.36 4.61 -12.71
CA PRO A 153 -3.53 5.81 -12.54
C PRO A 153 -3.65 6.81 -13.69
N PHE A 154 -3.95 6.33 -14.90
CA PHE A 154 -4.17 7.23 -16.05
C PHE A 154 -5.54 7.91 -15.97
N ILE A 155 -6.57 7.24 -15.40
CA ILE A 155 -7.85 7.88 -15.10
C ILE A 155 -7.64 9.01 -14.10
N GLU A 156 -6.94 8.76 -13.00
CA GLU A 156 -6.62 9.79 -12.01
C GLU A 156 -5.83 10.95 -12.61
N LEU A 157 -4.82 10.66 -13.42
CA LEU A 157 -4.03 11.68 -14.09
C LEU A 157 -4.89 12.53 -15.03
N THR A 158 -5.83 11.91 -15.75
CA THR A 158 -6.78 12.62 -16.62
C THR A 158 -7.70 13.53 -15.82
N LEU A 159 -8.24 13.06 -14.68
CA LEU A 159 -9.04 13.89 -13.76
C LEU A 159 -8.21 15.06 -13.22
N GLY A 160 -6.96 14.80 -12.81
CA GLY A 160 -6.05 15.84 -12.35
C GLY A 160 -5.80 16.94 -13.39
N PHE A 161 -5.55 16.55 -14.63
CA PHE A 161 -5.40 17.52 -15.73
C PHE A 161 -6.71 18.24 -16.07
N ALA A 162 -7.87 17.54 -16.03
CA ALA A 162 -9.15 18.18 -16.23
C ALA A 162 -9.43 19.28 -15.19
N PHE A 163 -9.09 19.05 -13.92
CA PHE A 163 -9.15 20.08 -12.88
C PHE A 163 -8.12 21.19 -13.12
N LEU A 164 -6.87 20.86 -13.45
CA LEU A 164 -5.81 21.83 -13.68
C LEU A 164 -6.14 22.80 -14.80
N PHE A 165 -6.65 22.30 -15.92
CA PHE A 165 -7.05 23.10 -17.07
C PHE A 165 -8.50 23.62 -16.98
N ARG A 166 -9.18 23.35 -15.87
CA ARG A 166 -10.59 23.73 -15.63
C ARG A 166 -11.54 23.25 -16.75
N TYR A 167 -11.23 22.07 -17.32
CA TYR A 167 -12.00 21.51 -18.41
C TYR A 167 -13.25 20.79 -17.87
N GLN A 168 -14.44 21.24 -18.35
CA GLN A 168 -15.72 20.60 -18.01
C GLN A 168 -15.87 20.29 -16.49
N ILE A 169 -15.65 21.28 -15.62
CA ILE A 169 -15.54 21.09 -14.16
C ILE A 169 -16.71 20.27 -13.60
N THR A 170 -17.94 20.58 -13.98
CA THR A 170 -19.12 19.87 -13.50
C THR A 170 -19.06 18.38 -13.86
N PHE A 171 -18.70 18.05 -15.10
CA PHE A 171 -18.53 16.65 -15.53
C PHE A 171 -17.37 15.97 -14.77
N THR A 172 -16.25 16.67 -14.58
CA THR A 172 -15.09 16.18 -13.85
C THR A 172 -15.42 15.87 -12.41
N LEU A 173 -16.23 16.70 -11.74
CA LEU A 173 -16.73 16.46 -10.38
C LEU A 173 -17.59 15.18 -10.30
N TYR A 174 -18.54 14.99 -11.21
CA TYR A 174 -19.32 13.75 -11.26
C TYR A 174 -18.46 12.53 -11.54
N ALA A 175 -17.53 12.63 -12.47
CA ALA A 175 -16.58 11.55 -12.77
C ALA A 175 -15.72 11.19 -11.55
N THR A 176 -15.24 12.21 -10.82
CA THR A 176 -14.50 12.02 -9.57
C THR A 176 -15.32 11.29 -8.53
N ILE A 177 -16.56 11.72 -8.29
CA ILE A 177 -17.46 11.05 -7.34
C ILE A 177 -17.65 9.58 -7.74
N ALA A 178 -17.91 9.30 -9.01
CA ALA A 178 -18.13 7.93 -9.48
C ALA A 178 -16.90 7.04 -9.28
N VAL A 179 -15.72 7.49 -9.74
CA VAL A 179 -14.47 6.72 -9.68
C VAL A 179 -14.03 6.50 -8.23
N MET A 180 -14.01 7.55 -7.41
CA MET A 180 -13.57 7.47 -6.00
C MET A 180 -14.57 6.70 -5.12
N SER A 181 -15.87 6.78 -5.40
CA SER A 181 -16.85 5.97 -4.66
C SER A 181 -16.70 4.48 -4.91
N VAL A 182 -16.40 4.07 -6.14
CA VAL A 182 -16.14 2.66 -6.46
C VAL A 182 -14.88 2.16 -5.72
N GLY A 183 -13.80 2.94 -5.73
CA GLY A 183 -12.57 2.63 -4.97
C GLY A 183 -12.85 2.51 -3.47
N SER A 184 -13.55 3.51 -2.89
CA SER A 184 -13.93 3.50 -1.46
C SER A 184 -14.72 2.25 -1.06
N LEU A 185 -15.68 1.82 -1.87
CA LEU A 185 -16.47 0.61 -1.61
C LEU A 185 -15.58 -0.65 -1.55
N GLY A 186 -14.61 -0.77 -2.45
CA GLY A 186 -13.64 -1.86 -2.44
C GLY A 186 -12.82 -1.89 -1.15
N VAL A 187 -12.29 -0.73 -0.73
CA VAL A 187 -11.53 -0.61 0.52
C VAL A 187 -12.39 -0.92 1.74
N ILE A 188 -13.63 -0.39 1.82
CA ILE A 188 -14.55 -0.68 2.93
C ILE A 188 -14.83 -2.18 3.03
N GLN A 189 -15.08 -2.85 1.92
CA GLN A 189 -15.33 -4.30 1.90
C GLN A 189 -14.11 -5.08 2.38
N ALA A 190 -12.91 -4.70 1.95
CA ALA A 190 -11.68 -5.35 2.36
C ALA A 190 -11.39 -5.14 3.86
N LEU A 191 -11.66 -3.93 4.41
CA LEU A 191 -11.57 -3.65 5.83
C LEU A 191 -12.53 -4.51 6.67
N ARG A 192 -13.78 -4.63 6.22
CA ARG A 192 -14.77 -5.50 6.89
C ARG A 192 -14.32 -6.96 6.92
N ASN A 193 -13.65 -7.41 5.88
CA ASN A 193 -13.12 -8.77 5.77
C ASN A 193 -11.77 -8.96 6.49
N LYS A 194 -11.29 -7.95 7.24
CA LYS A 194 -10.00 -7.96 7.96
C LYS A 194 -8.80 -8.36 7.08
N GLN A 195 -8.86 -8.04 5.80
CA GLN A 195 -7.75 -8.26 4.88
C GLN A 195 -6.64 -7.24 5.17
N ALA A 196 -5.41 -7.72 5.35
CA ALA A 196 -4.25 -6.84 5.44
C ALA A 196 -3.97 -6.24 4.05
N ILE A 197 -4.36 -4.99 3.84
CA ILE A 197 -4.13 -4.27 2.59
C ILE A 197 -2.81 -3.53 2.71
N ARG A 198 -1.93 -3.70 1.71
CA ARG A 198 -0.73 -2.87 1.54
C ARG A 198 -1.06 -1.66 0.68
N CYS A 199 -0.48 -0.50 0.99
CA CYS A 199 -0.68 0.67 0.17
C CYS A 199 -0.12 0.51 -1.23
N ALA A 200 -0.97 0.85 -2.16
CA ALA A 200 -0.59 1.00 -3.55
C ALA A 200 -0.28 2.46 -3.93
N CYS A 201 -0.66 3.45 -3.09
CA CYS A 201 -0.63 4.87 -3.47
C CYS A 201 0.77 5.48 -3.55
N LEU A 202 1.72 5.00 -2.74
CA LEU A 202 3.08 5.54 -2.66
C LEU A 202 4.15 4.52 -3.08
N GLY A 203 3.75 3.50 -3.86
CA GLY A 203 4.63 2.42 -4.28
C GLY A 203 5.06 1.51 -3.13
N THR A 204 5.94 0.57 -3.41
CA THR A 204 6.46 -0.41 -2.42
C THR A 204 7.45 0.19 -1.43
N SER A 205 7.80 1.48 -1.57
CA SER A 205 8.86 2.15 -0.80
C SER A 205 8.49 2.46 0.65
N LEU A 206 7.20 2.56 0.97
CA LEU A 206 6.73 2.88 2.32
C LEU A 206 5.79 1.78 2.82
N ASN A 207 6.24 1.02 3.83
CA ASN A 207 5.44 -0.03 4.49
C ASN A 207 4.37 0.58 5.40
N LEU A 208 3.36 1.24 4.81
CA LEU A 208 2.28 1.83 5.57
C LEU A 208 1.09 0.85 5.72
N PRO A 209 0.41 0.76 6.88
CA PRO A 209 -0.87 0.04 7.02
C PRO A 209 -1.97 0.91 6.41
N MET A 210 -2.41 0.61 5.20
CA MET A 210 -2.91 1.61 4.25
C MET A 210 -4.36 1.51 3.81
N SER A 211 -5.15 0.65 4.37
CA SER A 211 -6.59 0.65 4.08
C SER A 211 -7.29 1.93 4.50
N THR A 212 -6.86 2.51 5.62
CA THR A 212 -7.47 3.72 6.17
C THR A 212 -7.07 4.98 5.39
N VAL A 213 -5.82 5.07 4.91
CA VAL A 213 -5.35 6.25 4.16
C VAL A 213 -6.05 6.36 2.82
N THR A 214 -6.06 5.27 2.03
CA THR A 214 -6.76 5.26 0.73
C THR A 214 -8.24 5.62 0.90
N LEU A 215 -8.90 5.09 1.94
CA LEU A 215 -10.29 5.43 2.22
C LEU A 215 -10.49 6.91 2.55
N VAL A 216 -9.59 7.49 3.36
CA VAL A 216 -9.64 8.93 3.70
C VAL A 216 -9.40 9.78 2.46
N GLU A 217 -8.44 9.42 1.60
CA GLU A 217 -8.16 10.09 0.34
C GLU A 217 -9.37 10.09 -0.58
N ASP A 218 -9.95 8.91 -0.85
CA ASP A 218 -11.12 8.77 -1.71
C ASP A 218 -12.34 9.54 -1.18
N LEU A 219 -12.62 9.41 0.12
CA LEU A 219 -13.73 10.11 0.76
C LEU A 219 -13.54 11.63 0.75
N LEU A 220 -12.32 12.11 0.93
CA LEU A 220 -12.00 13.54 0.85
C LEU A 220 -12.34 14.08 -0.54
N MET A 221 -11.93 13.37 -1.60
CA MET A 221 -12.22 13.79 -2.98
C MET A 221 -13.72 13.77 -3.28
N VAL A 222 -14.45 12.76 -2.80
CA VAL A 222 -15.90 12.68 -2.95
C VAL A 222 -16.59 13.83 -2.23
N LEU A 223 -16.21 14.11 -0.97
CA LEU A 223 -16.80 15.19 -0.18
C LEU A 223 -16.54 16.57 -0.78
N MET A 224 -15.31 16.82 -1.23
CA MET A 224 -14.97 18.08 -1.90
C MET A 224 -15.76 18.26 -3.20
N SER A 225 -15.84 17.20 -4.01
CA SER A 225 -16.61 17.22 -5.27
C SER A 225 -18.10 17.47 -5.01
N ALA A 226 -18.69 16.80 -4.01
CA ALA A 226 -20.08 16.98 -3.64
C ALA A 226 -20.35 18.40 -3.10
N ALA A 227 -19.47 18.92 -2.24
CA ALA A 227 -19.59 20.29 -1.73
C ALA A 227 -19.57 21.34 -2.85
N MET A 228 -18.72 21.12 -3.86
CA MET A 228 -18.63 22.04 -5.01
C MET A 228 -19.85 21.96 -5.94
N LEU A 229 -20.55 20.81 -6.01
CA LEU A 229 -21.78 20.67 -6.79
C LEU A 229 -23.00 21.28 -6.09
N LEU A 230 -22.92 21.44 -4.77
CA LEU A 230 -24.01 22.00 -3.94
C LEU A 230 -23.86 23.50 -3.69
N ALA A 231 -22.66 24.09 -3.94
CA ALA A 231 -22.36 25.50 -3.77
C ALA A 231 -22.68 26.32 -5.03
#